data_971844fc11bda931729463d681622384
#
_entry.id   971844fc11bda931729463d681622384
#
_cell.length_a   1.000
_cell.length_b   1.000
_cell.length_c   1.000
_cell.angle_alpha   90.00
_cell.angle_beta   90.00
_cell.angle_gamma   90.00
#
_symmetry.space_group_name_H-M   'P 1'
#
loop_
_entity.id
_entity.type
_entity.pdbx_description
1 polymer ?
#
loop_
_entity_poly.entity_id
_entity_poly.type
_entity_poly.pdbx_seq_one_letter_code
_entity_poly.pdbx_strand_id
1 'polypeptide(L)'
;MNYRNIFITLAALSGTVTASAWSAESATVAFLIPDQASTRYEQHDFPGFKAEMSKLCADCKVIYQNANANASLQQQQFNSVIAQGAKVIVLDPVDSSAAAALVENAQAQGVKVIAYDRPVPDKPADFYVSFDNEGIGYAIAKSLTDHLKASGVPQDAGVLQINGSPTDAAAGLIRDGIHRGLKESGYKTLAEFDTPEWAPPKAQEWTAGQVTRFGDKIKGVVAANDGTGGGAIAAFKAAGVQPLPPVTGNDATIAALQLIIAGDQYNTISKPSEIVAAAAAKVAVDFIQGKKPQASTTLYNTPSQLFTPEVVTAKNIKAEIFDKKIQTWDQVCSGEYAAACQKLGISK
;
A
#
# COMPACT_ATOMS: atom_id res chain seq x y z
N MET A 1 -23.86 -36.90 86.01
CA MET A 1 -24.36 -36.45 84.69
C MET A 1 -23.23 -35.71 84.01
N ASN A 2 -22.55 -36.32 83.01
CA ASN A 2 -21.37 -35.79 82.33
C ASN A 2 -21.76 -35.18 81.01
N TYR A 3 -21.52 -33.91 80.84
CA TYR A 3 -21.65 -33.27 79.55
C TYR A 3 -20.25 -33.19 78.89
N ARG A 4 -20.07 -33.89 77.74
CA ARG A 4 -18.87 -33.83 76.91
C ARG A 4 -19.05 -32.70 75.86
N ASN A 5 -18.19 -31.69 75.94
CA ASN A 5 -18.08 -30.64 74.91
C ASN A 5 -17.37 -31.22 73.71
N ILE A 6 -18.02 -31.20 72.55
CA ILE A 6 -17.47 -31.51 71.25
C ILE A 6 -17.05 -30.17 70.61
N PHE A 7 -15.71 -29.95 70.40
CA PHE A 7 -15.17 -28.89 69.63
C PHE A 7 -15.15 -29.30 68.14
N ILE A 8 -15.91 -28.60 67.31
CA ILE A 8 -15.86 -28.77 65.87
C ILE A 8 -14.84 -27.75 65.32
N THR A 9 -13.71 -28.24 64.83
CA THR A 9 -12.69 -27.43 64.19
C THR A 9 -13.05 -27.22 62.69
N LEU A 10 -13.44 -26.01 62.30
CA LEU A 10 -13.63 -25.65 60.91
C LEU A 10 -12.26 -25.42 60.24
N ALA A 11 -11.85 -26.34 59.36
CA ALA A 11 -10.69 -26.15 58.51
C ALA A 11 -11.07 -25.27 57.29
N ALA A 12 -10.62 -24.05 57.25
CA ALA A 12 -10.75 -23.17 56.08
C ALA A 12 -9.77 -23.60 55.00
N LEU A 13 -10.25 -24.21 53.91
CA LEU A 13 -9.49 -24.45 52.70
C LEU A 13 -9.34 -23.11 51.97
N SER A 14 -8.20 -22.46 52.11
CA SER A 14 -7.80 -21.34 51.27
C SER A 14 -7.37 -21.85 49.88
N GLY A 15 -8.30 -21.88 48.93
CA GLY A 15 -8.00 -22.16 47.53
C GLY A 15 -7.22 -20.98 46.91
N THR A 16 -5.92 -21.14 46.74
CA THR A 16 -5.11 -20.20 45.91
C THR A 16 -5.50 -20.39 44.44
N VAL A 17 -6.29 -19.46 43.92
CA VAL A 17 -6.51 -19.34 42.49
C VAL A 17 -5.21 -18.82 41.88
N THR A 18 -4.39 -19.72 41.37
CA THR A 18 -3.26 -19.37 40.52
C THR A 18 -3.82 -18.82 39.21
N ALA A 19 -3.84 -17.49 39.04
CA ALA A 19 -4.01 -16.85 37.74
C ALA A 19 -2.84 -17.31 36.87
N SER A 20 -3.11 -18.24 35.96
CA SER A 20 -2.18 -18.56 34.87
C SER A 20 -1.98 -17.31 34.08
N ALA A 21 -0.84 -16.61 34.27
CA ALA A 21 -0.38 -15.63 33.36
C ALA A 21 -0.21 -16.35 32.00
N TRP A 22 -1.10 -16.09 31.06
CA TRP A 22 -0.90 -16.49 29.67
C TRP A 22 0.34 -15.75 29.18
N SER A 23 1.47 -16.41 29.25
CA SER A 23 2.64 -16.06 28.47
C SER A 23 2.17 -16.10 27.02
N ALA A 24 2.24 -14.97 26.31
CA ALA A 24 1.98 -14.95 24.90
C ALA A 24 2.93 -15.95 24.25
N GLU A 25 2.37 -17.04 23.69
CA GLU A 25 3.16 -18.09 23.07
C GLU A 25 3.97 -17.45 21.95
N SER A 26 5.30 -17.62 21.95
CA SER A 26 6.17 -17.06 20.93
C SER A 26 5.77 -17.64 19.59
N ALA A 27 5.15 -16.81 18.74
CA ALA A 27 4.66 -17.24 17.43
C ALA A 27 5.57 -16.73 16.32
N THR A 28 5.64 -17.46 15.22
CA THR A 28 6.31 -17.00 14.01
C THR A 28 5.29 -16.34 13.09
N VAL A 29 5.58 -15.14 12.64
CA VAL A 29 4.81 -14.37 11.65
C VAL A 29 5.70 -14.11 10.44
N ALA A 30 5.20 -14.37 9.24
CA ALA A 30 5.92 -14.04 8.01
C ALA A 30 5.35 -12.78 7.36
N PHE A 31 6.23 -11.94 6.79
CA PHE A 31 5.88 -10.78 5.97
C PHE A 31 6.53 -10.96 4.60
N LEU A 32 5.72 -11.29 3.60
CA LEU A 32 6.15 -11.64 2.25
C LEU A 32 5.70 -10.56 1.29
N ILE A 33 6.64 -9.94 0.58
CA ILE A 33 6.38 -8.83 -0.35
C ILE A 33 6.76 -9.20 -1.79
N PRO A 34 6.13 -8.53 -2.79
CA PRO A 34 6.21 -9.00 -4.17
C PRO A 34 7.48 -8.60 -4.90
N ASP A 35 7.95 -7.36 -4.72
CA ASP A 35 9.00 -6.79 -5.57
C ASP A 35 9.77 -5.65 -4.89
N GLN A 36 10.70 -5.04 -5.62
CA GLN A 36 11.49 -3.87 -5.21
C GLN A 36 11.14 -2.61 -6.03
N ALA A 37 10.24 -2.70 -6.99
CA ALA A 37 9.87 -1.56 -7.85
C ALA A 37 9.18 -0.46 -7.03
N SER A 38 8.39 -0.87 -6.03
CA SER A 38 7.80 0.04 -5.04
C SER A 38 8.72 0.15 -3.83
N THR A 39 9.56 1.18 -3.82
CA THR A 39 10.60 1.38 -2.78
C THR A 39 10.03 1.48 -1.36
N ARG A 40 8.75 1.84 -1.19
CA ARG A 40 8.09 1.94 0.11
C ARG A 40 8.10 0.63 0.89
N TYR A 41 8.09 -0.53 0.22
CA TYR A 41 8.10 -1.83 0.89
C TYR A 41 9.28 -2.01 1.85
N GLU A 42 10.48 -1.59 1.40
CA GLU A 42 11.71 -1.66 2.19
C GLU A 42 11.88 -0.47 3.13
N GLN A 43 11.39 0.71 2.72
CA GLN A 43 11.62 1.95 3.45
C GLN A 43 10.59 2.17 4.58
N HIS A 44 9.36 1.70 4.41
CA HIS A 44 8.23 2.04 5.28
C HIS A 44 7.44 0.81 5.74
N ASP A 45 6.97 -0.04 4.82
CA ASP A 45 6.04 -1.13 5.12
C ASP A 45 6.64 -2.15 6.09
N PHE A 46 7.76 -2.77 5.73
CA PHE A 46 8.40 -3.76 6.60
C PHE A 46 8.96 -3.15 7.89
N PRO A 47 9.67 -2.03 7.88
CA PRO A 47 10.09 -1.37 9.12
C PRO A 47 8.93 -1.03 10.05
N GLY A 48 7.82 -0.50 9.52
CA GLY A 48 6.59 -0.21 10.27
C GLY A 48 5.97 -1.46 10.86
N PHE A 49 5.81 -2.51 10.07
CA PHE A 49 5.30 -3.80 10.53
C PHE A 49 6.16 -4.38 11.66
N LYS A 50 7.48 -4.43 11.48
CA LYS A 50 8.43 -4.96 12.46
C LYS A 50 8.40 -4.16 13.77
N ALA A 51 8.37 -2.82 13.67
CA ALA A 51 8.30 -1.95 14.83
C ALA A 51 7.03 -2.18 15.65
N GLU A 52 5.87 -2.32 14.98
CA GLU A 52 4.60 -2.56 15.65
C GLU A 52 4.51 -3.98 16.24
N MET A 53 4.99 -4.99 15.51
CA MET A 53 5.09 -6.37 16.04
C MET A 53 5.93 -6.42 17.31
N SER A 54 7.06 -5.69 17.36
CA SER A 54 7.93 -5.64 18.55
C SER A 54 7.24 -5.03 19.78
N LYS A 55 6.28 -4.12 19.58
CA LYS A 55 5.46 -3.53 20.66
C LYS A 55 4.35 -4.47 21.11
N LEU A 56 3.67 -5.13 20.17
CA LEU A 56 2.47 -5.94 20.44
C LEU A 56 2.79 -7.38 20.84
N CYS A 57 3.93 -7.91 20.38
CA CYS A 57 4.38 -9.29 20.63
C CYS A 57 5.91 -9.35 20.62
N ALA A 58 6.55 -8.94 21.71
CA ALA A 58 8.02 -8.85 21.80
C ALA A 58 8.73 -10.19 21.55
N ASP A 59 8.10 -11.31 21.92
CA ASP A 59 8.64 -12.67 21.77
C ASP A 59 8.28 -13.30 20.41
N CYS A 60 7.50 -12.62 19.56
CA CYS A 60 7.16 -13.12 18.23
C CYS A 60 8.34 -13.00 17.28
N LYS A 61 8.63 -14.09 16.54
CA LYS A 61 9.60 -14.08 15.46
C LYS A 61 8.97 -13.53 14.19
N VAL A 62 9.59 -12.52 13.57
CA VAL A 62 9.18 -12.00 12.26
C VAL A 62 10.16 -12.49 11.19
N ILE A 63 9.64 -13.17 10.16
CA ILE A 63 10.37 -13.59 8.96
C ILE A 63 9.98 -12.64 7.83
N TYR A 64 10.97 -12.04 7.17
CA TYR A 64 10.78 -11.18 6.01
C TYR A 64 11.37 -11.81 4.77
N GLN A 65 10.65 -11.75 3.63
CA GLN A 65 11.15 -12.17 2.33
C GLN A 65 10.56 -11.31 1.20
N ASN A 66 11.36 -11.07 0.18
CA ASN A 66 10.98 -10.37 -1.04
C ASN A 66 11.08 -11.34 -2.23
N ALA A 67 10.04 -11.39 -3.04
CA ALA A 67 9.96 -12.31 -4.17
C ALA A 67 10.62 -11.77 -5.46
N ASN A 68 11.09 -10.52 -5.47
CA ASN A 68 11.72 -9.89 -6.64
C ASN A 68 10.91 -10.06 -7.94
N ALA A 69 9.60 -9.83 -7.87
CA ALA A 69 8.64 -9.99 -8.96
C ALA A 69 8.53 -11.42 -9.54
N ASN A 70 8.97 -12.44 -8.78
CA ASN A 70 8.94 -13.83 -9.20
C ASN A 70 7.90 -14.63 -8.40
N ALA A 71 6.76 -14.95 -9.03
CA ALA A 71 5.67 -15.68 -8.39
C ALA A 71 6.08 -17.09 -7.93
N SER A 72 6.94 -17.79 -8.68
CA SER A 72 7.45 -19.10 -8.29
C SER A 72 8.36 -19.02 -7.07
N LEU A 73 9.18 -17.98 -6.97
CA LEU A 73 9.98 -17.70 -5.77
C LEU A 73 9.07 -17.40 -4.58
N GLN A 74 8.02 -16.58 -4.76
CA GLN A 74 7.09 -16.29 -3.68
C GLN A 74 6.36 -17.54 -3.17
N GLN A 75 5.98 -18.45 -4.07
CA GLN A 75 5.40 -19.75 -3.69
C GLN A 75 6.37 -20.58 -2.84
N GLN A 76 7.66 -20.64 -3.23
CA GLN A 76 8.68 -21.34 -2.44
C GLN A 76 8.88 -20.70 -1.07
N GLN A 77 8.95 -19.38 -1.01
CA GLN A 77 9.05 -18.61 0.22
C GLN A 77 7.84 -18.88 1.13
N PHE A 78 6.64 -18.86 0.57
CA PHE A 78 5.39 -19.12 1.27
C PHE A 78 5.36 -20.51 1.92
N ASN A 79 5.70 -21.54 1.15
CA ASN A 79 5.77 -22.91 1.66
C ASN A 79 6.87 -23.06 2.72
N SER A 80 8.00 -22.39 2.53
CA SER A 80 9.13 -22.42 3.47
C SER A 80 8.73 -21.83 4.83
N VAL A 81 7.99 -20.71 4.88
CA VAL A 81 7.59 -20.12 6.16
C VAL A 81 6.53 -20.95 6.88
N ILE A 82 5.65 -21.65 6.15
CA ILE A 82 4.74 -22.65 6.74
C ILE A 82 5.55 -23.78 7.39
N ALA A 83 6.53 -24.35 6.67
CA ALA A 83 7.39 -25.39 7.21
C ALA A 83 8.22 -24.94 8.43
N GLN A 84 8.53 -23.64 8.54
CA GLN A 84 9.18 -23.02 9.70
C GLN A 84 8.21 -22.75 10.86
N GLY A 85 6.93 -23.12 10.75
CA GLY A 85 5.94 -23.01 11.81
C GLY A 85 5.27 -21.63 11.90
N ALA A 86 5.23 -20.85 10.80
CA ALA A 86 4.49 -19.61 10.77
C ALA A 86 3.02 -19.85 11.15
N LYS A 87 2.50 -19.04 12.07
CA LYS A 87 1.08 -19.06 12.48
C LYS A 87 0.26 -18.07 11.66
N VAL A 88 0.88 -17.00 11.21
CA VAL A 88 0.27 -15.95 10.39
C VAL A 88 1.25 -15.59 9.26
N ILE A 89 0.71 -15.44 8.07
CA ILE A 89 1.44 -14.94 6.89
C ILE A 89 0.76 -13.65 6.42
N VAL A 90 1.50 -12.55 6.42
CA VAL A 90 1.13 -11.31 5.77
C VAL A 90 1.69 -11.39 4.36
N LEU A 91 0.80 -11.49 3.38
CA LEU A 91 1.12 -11.73 1.98
C LEU A 91 0.73 -10.53 1.12
N ASP A 92 1.72 -9.91 0.51
CA ASP A 92 1.53 -9.02 -0.63
C ASP A 92 1.88 -9.81 -1.90
N PRO A 93 0.89 -10.25 -2.69
CA PRO A 93 1.15 -11.23 -3.74
C PRO A 93 1.81 -10.61 -4.97
N VAL A 94 2.76 -11.35 -5.59
CA VAL A 94 3.28 -11.02 -6.93
C VAL A 94 2.18 -11.14 -7.98
N ASP A 95 1.35 -12.19 -7.86
CA ASP A 95 0.20 -12.47 -8.69
C ASP A 95 -1.00 -12.77 -7.80
N SER A 96 -1.99 -11.88 -7.85
CA SER A 96 -3.17 -11.94 -6.98
C SER A 96 -4.05 -13.17 -7.25
N SER A 97 -4.15 -13.63 -8.49
CA SER A 97 -4.90 -14.83 -8.83
C SER A 97 -4.17 -16.11 -8.44
N ALA A 98 -2.87 -16.19 -8.73
CA ALA A 98 -2.05 -17.34 -8.32
C ALA A 98 -1.99 -17.49 -6.79
N ALA A 99 -2.08 -16.40 -6.05
CA ALA A 99 -2.10 -16.40 -4.58
C ALA A 99 -3.31 -17.14 -3.96
N ALA A 100 -4.38 -17.35 -4.71
CA ALA A 100 -5.53 -18.11 -4.26
C ALA A 100 -5.15 -19.53 -3.77
N ALA A 101 -4.29 -20.22 -4.50
CA ALA A 101 -3.79 -21.54 -4.11
C ALA A 101 -2.91 -21.49 -2.85
N LEU A 102 -2.14 -20.39 -2.67
CA LEU A 102 -1.33 -20.18 -1.47
C LEU A 102 -2.20 -20.01 -0.24
N VAL A 103 -3.25 -19.18 -0.35
CA VAL A 103 -4.22 -18.95 0.73
C VAL A 103 -4.92 -20.26 1.11
N GLU A 104 -5.37 -21.04 0.13
CA GLU A 104 -6.02 -22.32 0.37
C GLU A 104 -5.10 -23.31 1.09
N ASN A 105 -3.84 -23.41 0.63
CA ASN A 105 -2.83 -24.28 1.25
C ASN A 105 -2.56 -23.90 2.72
N ALA A 106 -2.40 -22.61 3.02
CA ALA A 106 -2.16 -22.12 4.37
C ALA A 106 -3.36 -22.42 5.29
N GLN A 107 -4.58 -22.10 4.84
CA GLN A 107 -5.81 -22.31 5.61
C GLN A 107 -6.05 -23.80 5.90
N ALA A 108 -5.76 -24.71 4.97
CA ALA A 108 -5.82 -26.16 5.17
C ALA A 108 -4.88 -26.65 6.27
N GLN A 109 -3.81 -25.93 6.54
CA GLN A 109 -2.83 -26.22 7.59
C GLN A 109 -3.05 -25.40 8.88
N GLY A 110 -4.17 -24.65 8.97
CA GLY A 110 -4.49 -23.83 10.13
C GLY A 110 -3.66 -22.54 10.25
N VAL A 111 -2.94 -22.16 9.19
CA VAL A 111 -2.16 -20.93 9.13
C VAL A 111 -3.05 -19.79 8.62
N LYS A 112 -3.04 -18.64 9.33
CA LYS A 112 -3.82 -17.47 8.96
C LYS A 112 -3.11 -16.66 7.90
N VAL A 113 -3.87 -16.16 6.90
CA VAL A 113 -3.33 -15.30 5.83
C VAL A 113 -3.99 -13.92 5.90
N ILE A 114 -3.16 -12.90 5.99
CA ILE A 114 -3.54 -11.49 5.85
C ILE A 114 -3.07 -11.05 4.46
N ALA A 115 -4.01 -10.80 3.54
CA ALA A 115 -3.68 -10.12 2.30
C ALA A 115 -3.29 -8.67 2.64
N TYR A 116 -2.15 -8.23 2.12
CA TYR A 116 -1.56 -6.93 2.40
C TYR A 116 -1.38 -6.16 1.11
N ASP A 117 -1.78 -4.91 1.07
CA ASP A 117 -1.73 -4.01 -0.09
C ASP A 117 -2.52 -4.57 -1.31
N ARG A 118 -2.14 -5.72 -1.86
CA ARG A 118 -2.80 -6.38 -3.00
C ARG A 118 -3.79 -7.44 -2.50
N PRO A 119 -5.07 -7.40 -2.91
CA PRO A 119 -6.06 -8.40 -2.50
C PRO A 119 -5.89 -9.72 -3.25
N VAL A 120 -6.55 -10.78 -2.75
CA VAL A 120 -6.65 -12.09 -3.38
C VAL A 120 -8.12 -12.34 -3.75
N PRO A 121 -8.56 -11.99 -4.97
CA PRO A 121 -9.98 -12.04 -5.35
C PRO A 121 -10.59 -13.44 -5.39
N ASP A 122 -9.83 -14.43 -5.88
CA ASP A 122 -10.31 -15.76 -6.19
C ASP A 122 -10.43 -16.70 -4.99
N LYS A 123 -9.80 -16.31 -3.86
CA LYS A 123 -9.90 -17.04 -2.59
C LYS A 123 -9.85 -16.05 -1.42
N PRO A 124 -10.91 -15.97 -0.58
CA PRO A 124 -10.89 -15.09 0.58
C PRO A 124 -9.74 -15.41 1.52
N ALA A 125 -8.87 -14.44 1.78
CA ALA A 125 -7.91 -14.49 2.86
C ALA A 125 -8.65 -14.38 4.22
N ASP A 126 -7.95 -14.61 5.34
CA ASP A 126 -8.56 -14.44 6.66
C ASP A 126 -8.82 -12.96 6.98
N PHE A 127 -8.01 -12.05 6.41
CA PHE A 127 -8.18 -10.61 6.50
C PHE A 127 -7.47 -9.89 5.35
N TYR A 128 -7.90 -8.66 5.02
CA TYR A 128 -7.23 -7.80 4.06
C TYR A 128 -7.00 -6.41 4.64
N VAL A 129 -5.78 -5.87 4.47
CA VAL A 129 -5.39 -4.54 4.93
C VAL A 129 -4.76 -3.77 3.79
N SER A 130 -5.34 -2.62 3.45
CA SER A 130 -4.83 -1.74 2.38
C SER A 130 -5.42 -0.34 2.48
N PHE A 131 -5.13 0.50 1.49
CA PHE A 131 -5.91 1.70 1.19
C PHE A 131 -7.10 1.36 0.29
N ASP A 132 -8.06 2.29 0.19
CA ASP A 132 -9.15 2.23 -0.78
C ASP A 132 -8.60 2.48 -2.20
N ASN A 133 -8.22 1.40 -2.87
CA ASN A 133 -7.56 1.46 -4.17
C ASN A 133 -8.47 2.00 -5.28
N GLU A 134 -9.77 1.72 -5.26
CA GLU A 134 -10.72 2.32 -6.21
C GLU A 134 -10.86 3.82 -5.94
N GLY A 135 -10.94 4.20 -4.68
CA GLY A 135 -10.91 5.60 -4.24
C GLY A 135 -9.64 6.34 -4.65
N ILE A 136 -8.47 5.68 -4.60
CA ILE A 136 -7.19 6.22 -5.12
C ILE A 136 -7.32 6.54 -6.60
N GLY A 137 -7.74 5.58 -7.42
CA GLY A 137 -7.87 5.77 -8.86
C GLY A 137 -8.81 6.92 -9.22
N TYR A 138 -9.95 6.98 -8.53
CA TYR A 138 -10.89 8.09 -8.71
C TYR A 138 -10.29 9.44 -8.31
N ALA A 139 -9.60 9.51 -7.17
CA ALA A 139 -9.04 10.75 -6.65
C ALA A 139 -7.94 11.33 -7.55
N ILE A 140 -7.02 10.50 -8.06
CA ILE A 140 -5.97 10.98 -8.97
C ILE A 140 -6.55 11.47 -10.30
N ALA A 141 -7.50 10.74 -10.89
CA ALA A 141 -8.17 11.14 -12.12
C ALA A 141 -8.97 12.43 -11.95
N LYS A 142 -9.76 12.51 -10.87
CA LYS A 142 -10.55 13.72 -10.57
C LYS A 142 -9.67 14.93 -10.31
N SER A 143 -8.60 14.79 -9.53
CA SER A 143 -7.66 15.86 -9.25
C SER A 143 -7.04 16.42 -10.54
N LEU A 144 -6.59 15.54 -11.44
CA LEU A 144 -6.04 15.96 -12.74
C LEU A 144 -7.09 16.67 -13.59
N THR A 145 -8.27 16.09 -13.74
CA THR A 145 -9.32 16.62 -14.62
C THR A 145 -9.90 17.94 -14.10
N ASP A 146 -10.02 18.12 -12.79
CA ASP A 146 -10.38 19.41 -12.19
C ASP A 146 -9.31 20.48 -12.47
N HIS A 147 -8.02 20.10 -12.40
CA HIS A 147 -6.92 20.99 -12.77
C HIS A 147 -6.96 21.40 -14.26
N LEU A 148 -7.18 20.44 -15.16
CA LEU A 148 -7.30 20.73 -16.59
C LEU A 148 -8.48 21.68 -16.89
N LYS A 149 -9.63 21.44 -16.27
CA LYS A 149 -10.81 22.33 -16.37
C LYS A 149 -10.52 23.74 -15.88
N ALA A 150 -9.90 23.86 -14.70
CA ALA A 150 -9.52 25.15 -14.12
C ALA A 150 -8.48 25.90 -14.97
N SER A 151 -7.67 25.17 -15.73
CA SER A 151 -6.68 25.72 -16.67
C SER A 151 -7.25 26.02 -18.06
N GLY A 152 -8.56 25.83 -18.26
CA GLY A 152 -9.24 26.11 -19.54
C GLY A 152 -8.92 25.11 -20.65
N VAL A 153 -8.41 23.91 -20.31
CA VAL A 153 -8.13 22.86 -21.30
C VAL A 153 -9.47 22.28 -21.78
N PRO A 154 -9.74 22.28 -23.10
CA PRO A 154 -11.02 21.78 -23.63
C PRO A 154 -11.14 20.25 -23.43
N GLN A 155 -12.38 19.77 -23.25
CA GLN A 155 -12.67 18.35 -22.96
C GLN A 155 -12.41 17.42 -24.15
N ASP A 156 -12.37 17.96 -25.39
CA ASP A 156 -11.99 17.20 -26.60
C ASP A 156 -10.47 16.93 -26.67
N ALA A 157 -9.68 17.64 -25.86
CA ALA A 157 -8.30 17.31 -25.62
C ALA A 157 -8.20 16.01 -24.82
N GLY A 158 -7.13 15.26 -25.01
CA GLY A 158 -7.03 13.93 -24.43
C GLY A 158 -6.00 13.79 -23.33
N VAL A 159 -6.17 12.74 -22.55
CA VAL A 159 -5.22 12.31 -21.55
C VAL A 159 -4.70 10.90 -21.88
N LEU A 160 -3.48 10.60 -21.47
CA LEU A 160 -2.99 9.23 -21.42
C LEU A 160 -3.37 8.59 -20.09
N GLN A 161 -3.60 7.28 -20.10
CA GLN A 161 -3.83 6.50 -18.88
C GLN A 161 -2.75 5.41 -18.78
N ILE A 162 -2.02 5.40 -17.65
CA ILE A 162 -0.98 4.42 -17.37
C ILE A 162 -1.34 3.70 -16.08
N ASN A 163 -1.79 2.47 -16.23
CA ASN A 163 -2.20 1.59 -15.14
C ASN A 163 -1.00 0.86 -14.53
N GLY A 164 -1.28 0.12 -13.46
CA GLY A 164 -0.32 -0.76 -12.81
C GLY A 164 -0.18 -2.12 -13.49
N SER A 165 0.37 -3.08 -12.74
CA SER A 165 0.58 -4.45 -13.23
C SER A 165 -0.74 -5.20 -13.45
N PRO A 166 -0.92 -5.89 -14.58
CA PRO A 166 -2.12 -6.68 -14.83
C PRO A 166 -2.27 -7.91 -13.90
N THR A 167 -1.19 -8.32 -13.23
CA THR A 167 -1.23 -9.43 -12.24
C THR A 167 -1.55 -8.97 -10.82
N ASP A 168 -1.71 -7.66 -10.62
CA ASP A 168 -2.03 -7.02 -9.34
C ASP A 168 -3.51 -6.61 -9.31
N ALA A 169 -4.30 -7.26 -8.47
CA ALA A 169 -5.72 -6.94 -8.34
C ALA A 169 -5.98 -5.53 -7.77
N ALA A 170 -5.06 -4.96 -6.99
CA ALA A 170 -5.17 -3.56 -6.56
C ALA A 170 -5.02 -2.60 -7.74
N ALA A 171 -4.13 -2.91 -8.70
CA ALA A 171 -4.01 -2.13 -9.94
C ALA A 171 -5.32 -2.14 -10.74
N GLY A 172 -6.05 -3.25 -10.74
CA GLY A 172 -7.38 -3.35 -11.32
C GLY A 172 -8.38 -2.39 -10.67
N LEU A 173 -8.41 -2.33 -9.34
CA LEU A 173 -9.27 -1.41 -8.60
C LEU A 173 -8.90 0.06 -8.87
N ILE A 174 -7.60 0.40 -8.88
CA ILE A 174 -7.14 1.75 -9.21
C ILE A 174 -7.58 2.12 -10.64
N ARG A 175 -7.42 1.21 -11.60
CA ARG A 175 -7.85 1.40 -12.99
C ARG A 175 -9.35 1.68 -13.08
N ASP A 176 -10.18 0.93 -12.36
CA ASP A 176 -11.63 1.12 -12.35
C ASP A 176 -12.01 2.49 -11.78
N GLY A 177 -11.32 2.94 -10.72
CA GLY A 177 -11.46 4.28 -10.18
C GLY A 177 -11.05 5.37 -11.18
N ILE A 178 -9.94 5.18 -11.91
CA ILE A 178 -9.50 6.10 -12.96
C ILE A 178 -10.54 6.19 -14.08
N HIS A 179 -11.05 5.05 -14.57
CA HIS A 179 -12.10 5.01 -15.59
C HIS A 179 -13.34 5.79 -15.15
N ARG A 180 -13.78 5.61 -13.88
CA ARG A 180 -14.91 6.35 -13.32
C ARG A 180 -14.65 7.86 -13.32
N GLY A 181 -13.50 8.31 -12.82
CA GLY A 181 -13.15 9.73 -12.75
C GLY A 181 -13.01 10.38 -14.13
N LEU A 182 -12.40 9.70 -15.10
CA LEU A 182 -12.30 10.17 -16.47
C LEU A 182 -13.66 10.26 -17.16
N LYS A 183 -14.50 9.22 -17.00
CA LYS A 183 -15.87 9.21 -17.55
C LYS A 183 -16.72 10.36 -17.02
N GLU A 184 -16.68 10.61 -15.72
CA GLU A 184 -17.42 11.72 -15.09
C GLU A 184 -16.91 13.10 -15.54
N SER A 185 -15.61 13.21 -15.81
CA SER A 185 -14.99 14.47 -16.24
C SER A 185 -15.31 14.86 -17.68
N GLY A 186 -15.55 13.86 -18.54
CA GLY A 186 -15.73 14.03 -19.98
C GLY A 186 -14.44 14.14 -20.79
N TYR A 187 -13.24 14.09 -20.17
CA TYR A 187 -11.98 14.05 -20.90
C TYR A 187 -11.78 12.70 -21.60
N LYS A 188 -11.21 12.77 -22.82
CA LYS A 188 -10.99 11.58 -23.65
C LYS A 188 -9.70 10.86 -23.27
N THR A 189 -9.74 9.56 -23.02
CA THR A 189 -8.55 8.72 -22.97
C THR A 189 -8.04 8.49 -24.39
N LEU A 190 -6.84 9.00 -24.71
CA LEU A 190 -6.20 8.85 -26.03
C LEU A 190 -5.66 7.44 -26.23
N ALA A 191 -5.03 6.92 -25.19
CA ALA A 191 -4.49 5.57 -25.10
C ALA A 191 -4.36 5.15 -23.63
N GLU A 192 -4.40 3.84 -23.42
CA GLU A 192 -4.31 3.20 -22.11
C GLU A 192 -3.27 2.08 -22.16
N PHE A 193 -2.57 1.85 -21.04
CA PHE A 193 -1.52 0.85 -20.93
C PHE A 193 -1.47 0.24 -19.53
N ASP A 194 -1.51 -1.07 -19.46
CA ASP A 194 -1.21 -1.81 -18.24
C ASP A 194 0.30 -2.06 -18.17
N THR A 195 0.95 -1.54 -17.11
CA THR A 195 2.41 -1.56 -16.98
C THR A 195 2.85 -2.85 -16.28
N PRO A 196 3.44 -3.82 -17.01
CA PRO A 196 3.90 -5.05 -16.40
C PRO A 196 4.87 -4.76 -15.24
N GLU A 197 4.67 -5.47 -14.11
CA GLU A 197 5.53 -5.38 -12.92
C GLU A 197 5.64 -3.96 -12.32
N TRP A 198 4.71 -3.05 -12.67
CA TRP A 198 4.80 -1.62 -12.31
C TRP A 198 6.11 -0.96 -12.76
N ALA A 199 6.81 -1.52 -13.74
CA ALA A 199 8.16 -1.16 -14.11
C ALA A 199 8.25 0.22 -14.80
N PRO A 200 8.91 1.24 -14.20
CA PRO A 200 9.00 2.59 -14.77
C PRO A 200 9.58 2.64 -16.18
N PRO A 201 10.59 1.82 -16.56
CA PRO A 201 11.11 1.81 -17.92
C PRO A 201 10.06 1.42 -18.98
N LYS A 202 9.13 0.52 -18.64
CA LYS A 202 8.02 0.13 -19.52
C LYS A 202 7.03 1.27 -19.77
N ALA A 203 6.69 2.00 -18.69
CA ALA A 203 5.87 3.21 -18.80
C ALA A 203 6.57 4.30 -19.65
N GLN A 204 7.88 4.48 -19.47
CA GLN A 204 8.68 5.42 -20.26
C GLN A 204 8.68 5.05 -21.75
N GLU A 205 8.98 3.81 -22.10
CA GLU A 205 8.99 3.31 -23.47
C GLU A 205 7.63 3.50 -24.15
N TRP A 206 6.57 3.07 -23.47
CA TRP A 206 5.21 3.24 -24.01
C TRP A 206 4.85 4.71 -24.21
N THR A 207 5.14 5.58 -23.23
CA THR A 207 4.85 7.01 -23.32
C THR A 207 5.59 7.67 -24.46
N ALA A 208 6.86 7.33 -24.72
CA ALA A 208 7.62 7.84 -25.85
C ALA A 208 6.93 7.54 -27.20
N GLY A 209 6.35 6.34 -27.34
CA GLY A 209 5.52 5.99 -28.49
C GLY A 209 4.25 6.85 -28.60
N GLN A 210 3.62 7.16 -27.46
CA GLN A 210 2.42 8.01 -27.47
C GLN A 210 2.73 9.49 -27.76
N VAL A 211 3.87 10.00 -27.30
CA VAL A 211 4.35 11.36 -27.68
C VAL A 211 4.49 11.48 -29.18
N THR A 212 5.10 10.49 -29.85
CA THR A 212 5.22 10.47 -31.32
C THR A 212 3.85 10.42 -32.00
N ARG A 213 2.89 9.65 -31.41
CA ARG A 213 1.57 9.42 -32.03
C ARG A 213 0.62 10.59 -31.85
N PHE A 214 0.60 11.24 -30.69
CA PHE A 214 -0.43 12.21 -30.31
C PHE A 214 0.09 13.63 -30.15
N GLY A 215 1.39 13.82 -29.88
CA GLY A 215 2.01 15.14 -29.75
C GLY A 215 1.25 16.06 -28.80
N ASP A 216 0.92 17.25 -29.29
CA ASP A 216 0.25 18.32 -28.53
C ASP A 216 -1.19 17.97 -28.08
N LYS A 217 -1.77 16.87 -28.56
CA LYS A 217 -3.08 16.41 -28.11
C LYS A 217 -3.04 15.84 -26.69
N ILE A 218 -1.86 15.48 -26.19
CA ILE A 218 -1.68 14.98 -24.81
C ILE A 218 -1.71 16.18 -23.87
N LYS A 219 -2.77 16.34 -23.09
CA LYS A 219 -2.94 17.44 -22.13
C LYS A 219 -2.76 17.01 -20.68
N GLY A 220 -2.61 15.73 -20.43
CA GLY A 220 -2.34 15.19 -19.10
C GLY A 220 -2.08 13.70 -19.15
N VAL A 221 -1.55 13.16 -18.06
CA VAL A 221 -1.34 11.73 -17.87
C VAL A 221 -1.89 11.31 -16.52
N VAL A 222 -2.85 10.40 -16.53
CA VAL A 222 -3.29 9.71 -15.31
C VAL A 222 -2.43 8.47 -15.15
N ALA A 223 -1.40 8.56 -14.31
CA ALA A 223 -0.53 7.45 -13.94
C ALA A 223 -0.94 6.89 -12.58
N ALA A 224 -1.07 5.57 -12.49
CA ALA A 224 -1.59 4.87 -11.32
C ALA A 224 -0.63 4.87 -10.12
N ASN A 225 0.68 5.11 -10.35
CA ASN A 225 1.65 5.32 -9.29
C ASN A 225 2.80 6.25 -9.71
N ASP A 226 3.65 6.59 -8.74
CA ASP A 226 4.78 7.51 -8.92
C ASP A 226 5.85 6.96 -9.86
N GLY A 227 6.11 5.65 -9.82
CA GLY A 227 7.08 5.02 -10.70
C GLY A 227 6.68 5.13 -12.18
N THR A 228 5.44 4.79 -12.49
CA THR A 228 4.90 4.90 -13.86
C THR A 228 4.75 6.36 -14.29
N GLY A 229 4.37 7.26 -13.37
CA GLY A 229 4.33 8.71 -13.61
C GLY A 229 5.71 9.30 -13.91
N GLY A 230 6.71 8.91 -13.12
CA GLY A 230 8.11 9.29 -13.34
C GLY A 230 8.65 8.82 -14.70
N GLY A 231 8.28 7.58 -15.10
CA GLY A 231 8.59 7.07 -16.44
C GLY A 231 7.98 7.92 -17.55
N ALA A 232 6.72 8.33 -17.41
CA ALA A 232 6.07 9.22 -18.37
C ALA A 232 6.76 10.59 -18.43
N ILE A 233 7.10 11.21 -17.30
CA ILE A 233 7.82 12.48 -17.22
C ILE A 233 9.19 12.38 -17.92
N ALA A 234 9.92 11.29 -17.68
CA ALA A 234 11.21 11.05 -18.33
C ALA A 234 11.08 10.96 -19.85
N ALA A 235 10.02 10.31 -20.36
CA ALA A 235 9.74 10.26 -21.80
C ALA A 235 9.45 11.64 -22.39
N PHE A 236 8.63 12.45 -21.74
CA PHE A 236 8.35 13.83 -22.19
C PHE A 236 9.61 14.70 -22.20
N LYS A 237 10.44 14.63 -21.16
CA LYS A 237 11.71 15.37 -21.07
C LYS A 237 12.68 14.96 -22.18
N ALA A 238 12.82 13.65 -22.44
CA ALA A 238 13.66 13.12 -23.50
C ALA A 238 13.21 13.56 -24.90
N ALA A 239 11.89 13.73 -25.10
CA ALA A 239 11.31 14.24 -26.35
C ALA A 239 11.33 15.77 -26.45
N GLY A 240 11.84 16.50 -25.47
CA GLY A 240 11.88 17.96 -25.45
C GLY A 240 10.53 18.65 -25.35
N VAL A 241 9.50 17.94 -24.82
CA VAL A 241 8.15 18.51 -24.65
C VAL A 241 8.16 19.60 -23.60
N GLN A 242 7.69 20.78 -23.95
CA GLN A 242 7.58 21.93 -23.06
C GLN A 242 6.31 22.74 -23.39
N PRO A 243 5.52 23.18 -22.41
CA PRO A 243 5.60 22.74 -21.01
C PRO A 243 5.24 21.24 -20.86
N LEU A 244 5.70 20.60 -19.78
CA LEU A 244 5.30 19.22 -19.48
C LEU A 244 3.79 19.16 -19.24
N PRO A 245 3.07 18.18 -19.81
CA PRO A 245 1.69 17.93 -19.41
C PRO A 245 1.65 17.49 -17.94
N PRO A 246 0.60 17.87 -17.17
CA PRO A 246 0.49 17.43 -15.79
C PRO A 246 0.36 15.89 -15.70
N VAL A 247 1.18 15.28 -14.84
CA VAL A 247 1.24 13.83 -14.62
C VAL A 247 0.87 13.54 -13.17
N THR A 248 0.00 12.55 -12.96
CA THR A 248 -0.36 12.09 -11.62
C THR A 248 0.57 11.00 -11.12
N GLY A 249 0.44 10.67 -9.83
CA GLY A 249 1.10 9.54 -9.20
C GLY A 249 0.33 9.06 -7.97
N ASN A 250 0.93 8.10 -7.27
CA ASN A 250 0.45 7.52 -6.02
C ASN A 250 1.67 6.92 -5.31
N ASP A 251 1.69 6.91 -4.00
CA ASP A 251 2.64 6.38 -3.02
C ASP A 251 3.49 7.45 -2.31
N ALA A 252 3.48 8.71 -2.74
CA ALA A 252 4.26 9.81 -2.18
C ALA A 252 5.74 9.46 -1.99
N THR A 253 6.34 8.82 -3.00
CA THR A 253 7.76 8.46 -2.99
C THR A 253 8.64 9.70 -2.94
N ILE A 254 9.85 9.59 -2.39
CA ILE A 254 10.80 10.72 -2.33
C ILE A 254 11.02 11.33 -3.71
N ALA A 255 11.21 10.49 -4.74
CA ALA A 255 11.40 10.94 -6.11
C ALA A 255 10.19 11.74 -6.65
N ALA A 256 8.97 11.27 -6.39
CA ALA A 256 7.76 11.97 -6.82
C ALA A 256 7.54 13.28 -6.05
N LEU A 257 7.81 13.32 -4.75
CA LEU A 257 7.76 14.55 -3.97
C LEU A 257 8.76 15.59 -4.50
N GLN A 258 9.95 15.17 -4.89
CA GLN A 258 10.95 16.01 -5.55
C GLN A 258 10.45 16.54 -6.90
N LEU A 259 9.83 15.69 -7.73
CA LEU A 259 9.23 16.10 -8.99
C LEU A 259 8.07 17.09 -8.80
N ILE A 260 7.24 16.90 -7.76
CA ILE A 260 6.16 17.85 -7.42
C ILE A 260 6.74 19.21 -6.99
N ILE A 261 7.79 19.20 -6.16
CA ILE A 261 8.48 20.40 -5.69
C ILE A 261 9.15 21.14 -6.87
N ALA A 262 9.72 20.39 -7.82
CA ALA A 262 10.29 20.96 -9.05
C ALA A 262 9.24 21.46 -10.05
N GLY A 263 7.97 21.04 -9.91
CA GLY A 263 6.88 21.39 -10.82
C GLY A 263 6.75 20.46 -12.03
N ASP A 264 7.43 19.32 -12.04
CA ASP A 264 7.43 18.33 -13.11
C ASP A 264 6.32 17.30 -12.99
N GLN A 265 5.87 16.98 -11.74
CA GLN A 265 4.73 16.13 -11.45
C GLN A 265 3.61 16.95 -10.81
N TYR A 266 2.37 16.68 -11.19
CA TYR A 266 1.22 17.45 -10.73
C TYR A 266 0.76 17.03 -9.32
N ASN A 267 0.56 15.75 -9.09
CA ASN A 267 0.12 15.22 -7.80
C ASN A 267 0.71 13.84 -7.51
N THR A 268 0.57 13.42 -6.26
CA THR A 268 0.67 12.04 -5.82
C THR A 268 -0.42 11.77 -4.78
N ILE A 269 -0.57 10.53 -4.34
CA ILE A 269 -1.40 10.18 -3.17
C ILE A 269 -0.47 9.92 -1.98
N SER A 270 -0.73 10.62 -0.87
CA SER A 270 -0.14 10.27 0.41
C SER A 270 -0.79 8.99 0.93
N LYS A 271 0.03 7.98 1.03
CA LYS A 271 -0.33 6.63 1.46
C LYS A 271 0.70 6.18 2.50
N PRO A 272 0.67 6.75 3.74
CA PRO A 272 1.64 6.40 4.77
C PRO A 272 1.48 4.93 5.13
N SER A 273 2.31 4.09 4.50
CA SER A 273 2.18 2.63 4.57
C SER A 273 2.45 2.07 5.96
N GLU A 274 3.09 2.85 6.85
CA GLU A 274 3.26 2.50 8.26
C GLU A 274 1.92 2.26 8.98
N ILE A 275 0.85 2.99 8.61
CA ILE A 275 -0.48 2.78 9.24
C ILE A 275 -1.10 1.46 8.79
N VAL A 276 -0.91 1.08 7.53
CA VAL A 276 -1.36 -0.21 6.98
C VAL A 276 -0.54 -1.35 7.59
N ALA A 277 0.77 -1.16 7.68
CA ALA A 277 1.70 -2.10 8.28
C ALA A 277 1.39 -2.33 9.77
N ALA A 278 1.14 -1.26 10.53
CA ALA A 278 0.74 -1.36 11.93
C ALA A 278 -0.62 -2.06 12.10
N ALA A 279 -1.58 -1.80 11.21
CA ALA A 279 -2.87 -2.50 11.21
C ALA A 279 -2.70 -4.00 10.92
N ALA A 280 -1.85 -4.37 9.94
CA ALA A 280 -1.54 -5.76 9.65
C ALA A 280 -0.87 -6.47 10.83
N ALA A 281 0.05 -5.80 11.53
CA ALA A 281 0.68 -6.33 12.74
C ALA A 281 -0.35 -6.58 13.85
N LYS A 282 -1.27 -5.63 14.07
CA LYS A 282 -2.36 -5.79 15.03
C LYS A 282 -3.26 -6.98 14.69
N VAL A 283 -3.67 -7.10 13.42
CA VAL A 283 -4.46 -8.23 12.93
C VAL A 283 -3.73 -9.56 13.14
N ALA A 284 -2.42 -9.59 12.87
CA ALA A 284 -1.60 -10.79 13.09
C ALA A 284 -1.59 -11.21 14.57
N VAL A 285 -1.43 -10.25 15.48
CA VAL A 285 -1.47 -10.53 16.94
C VAL A 285 -2.86 -10.94 17.40
N ASP A 286 -3.93 -10.34 16.86
CA ASP A 286 -5.31 -10.77 17.16
C ASP A 286 -5.50 -12.26 16.77
N PHE A 287 -5.02 -12.70 15.60
CA PHE A 287 -5.07 -14.10 15.18
C PHE A 287 -4.25 -15.03 16.09
N ILE A 288 -3.02 -14.63 16.47
CA ILE A 288 -2.19 -15.41 17.40
C ILE A 288 -2.90 -15.60 18.73
N GLN A 289 -3.63 -14.60 19.20
CA GLN A 289 -4.39 -14.64 20.46
C GLN A 289 -5.77 -15.31 20.31
N GLY A 290 -6.10 -15.87 19.15
CA GLY A 290 -7.41 -16.49 18.88
C GLY A 290 -8.57 -15.49 18.84
N LYS A 291 -8.29 -14.20 18.69
CA LYS A 291 -9.29 -13.15 18.58
C LYS A 291 -9.74 -12.98 17.13
N LYS A 292 -10.96 -12.47 16.94
CA LYS A 292 -11.47 -12.09 15.63
C LYS A 292 -11.08 -10.61 15.39
N PRO A 293 -10.26 -10.28 14.36
CA PRO A 293 -9.94 -8.90 14.02
C PRO A 293 -11.20 -8.11 13.63
N GLN A 294 -11.18 -6.80 13.90
CA GLN A 294 -12.27 -5.89 13.55
C GLN A 294 -12.11 -5.40 12.12
N ALA A 295 -13.07 -5.70 11.25
CA ALA A 295 -13.11 -5.21 9.87
C ALA A 295 -13.96 -3.93 9.78
N SER A 296 -13.55 -3.00 8.91
CA SER A 296 -14.35 -1.82 8.55
C SER A 296 -15.27 -2.07 7.34
N THR A 297 -14.93 -3.05 6.51
CA THR A 297 -15.66 -3.43 5.30
C THR A 297 -15.34 -4.87 4.90
N THR A 298 -15.86 -5.28 3.73
CA THR A 298 -15.56 -6.56 3.10
C THR A 298 -15.24 -6.33 1.63
N LEU A 299 -14.13 -6.88 1.15
CA LEU A 299 -13.74 -6.85 -0.27
C LEU A 299 -13.40 -8.27 -0.72
N TYR A 300 -13.91 -8.71 -1.87
CA TYR A 300 -13.73 -10.08 -2.39
C TYR A 300 -14.05 -11.16 -1.33
N ASN A 301 -15.15 -10.98 -0.60
CA ASN A 301 -15.58 -11.84 0.52
C ASN A 301 -14.55 -11.95 1.67
N THR A 302 -13.52 -11.11 1.69
CA THR A 302 -12.51 -11.03 2.75
C THR A 302 -12.85 -9.89 3.71
N PRO A 303 -12.94 -10.12 5.05
CA PRO A 303 -13.02 -9.03 6.02
C PRO A 303 -11.85 -8.08 5.86
N SER A 304 -12.11 -6.78 5.77
CA SER A 304 -11.10 -5.82 5.32
C SER A 304 -11.05 -4.56 6.19
N GLN A 305 -9.85 -3.98 6.29
CA GLN A 305 -9.62 -2.65 6.79
C GLN A 305 -8.97 -1.82 5.70
N LEU A 306 -9.71 -0.82 5.19
CA LEU A 306 -9.26 0.07 4.12
C LEU A 306 -9.10 1.49 4.67
N PHE A 307 -7.97 2.12 4.35
CA PHE A 307 -7.66 3.49 4.75
C PHE A 307 -7.94 4.47 3.61
N THR A 308 -8.34 5.68 3.98
CA THR A 308 -8.65 6.74 3.01
C THR A 308 -7.36 7.35 2.47
N PRO A 309 -7.22 7.50 1.13
CA PRO A 309 -6.08 8.17 0.51
C PRO A 309 -6.20 9.70 0.58
N GLU A 310 -5.06 10.41 0.56
CA GLU A 310 -5.00 11.87 0.52
C GLU A 310 -4.24 12.36 -0.73
N VAL A 311 -4.87 13.23 -1.51
CA VAL A 311 -4.22 13.83 -2.71
C VAL A 311 -3.24 14.90 -2.28
N VAL A 312 -1.98 14.76 -2.72
CA VAL A 312 -0.89 15.70 -2.47
C VAL A 312 -0.48 16.40 -3.75
N THR A 313 -0.45 17.71 -3.70
CA THR A 313 0.03 18.61 -4.76
C THR A 313 1.04 19.60 -4.17
N ALA A 314 1.69 20.42 -4.99
CA ALA A 314 2.54 21.49 -4.49
C ALA A 314 1.84 22.46 -3.51
N LYS A 315 0.49 22.53 -3.54
CA LYS A 315 -0.29 23.44 -2.69
C LYS A 315 -0.40 22.96 -1.24
N ASN A 316 -0.41 21.64 -1.01
CA ASN A 316 -0.61 21.05 0.31
C ASN A 316 0.51 20.10 0.76
N ILE A 317 1.56 19.92 -0.05
CA ILE A 317 2.68 19.00 0.24
C ILE A 317 3.33 19.29 1.61
N LYS A 318 3.45 20.57 2.00
CA LYS A 318 3.97 20.94 3.32
C LYS A 318 3.12 20.33 4.44
N ALA A 319 1.82 20.56 4.40
CA ALA A 319 0.89 20.09 5.44
C ALA A 319 0.76 18.55 5.44
N GLU A 320 0.63 17.94 4.24
CA GLU A 320 0.33 16.52 4.11
C GLU A 320 1.54 15.61 4.29
N ILE A 321 2.75 16.08 3.99
CA ILE A 321 3.97 15.28 4.03
C ILE A 321 4.88 15.68 5.20
N PHE A 322 5.25 16.96 5.27
CA PHE A 322 6.27 17.42 6.22
C PHE A 322 5.71 17.68 7.63
N ASP A 323 4.57 18.39 7.74
CA ASP A 323 3.95 18.65 9.04
C ASP A 323 3.41 17.36 9.69
N LYS A 324 2.96 16.39 8.89
CA LYS A 324 2.59 15.02 9.33
C LYS A 324 3.79 14.10 9.55
N LYS A 325 5.03 14.54 9.25
CA LYS A 325 6.28 13.81 9.41
C LYS A 325 6.34 12.48 8.62
N ILE A 326 5.65 12.41 7.47
CA ILE A 326 5.70 11.27 6.56
C ILE A 326 7.08 11.17 5.92
N GLN A 327 7.65 12.33 5.52
CA GLN A 327 9.02 12.45 5.06
C GLN A 327 9.70 13.65 5.74
N THR A 328 11.02 13.62 5.82
CA THR A 328 11.81 14.70 6.41
C THR A 328 12.34 15.65 5.34
N TRP A 329 12.70 16.87 5.77
CA TRP A 329 13.35 17.84 4.89
C TRP A 329 14.65 17.28 4.28
N ASP A 330 15.47 16.61 5.07
CA ASP A 330 16.77 16.07 4.61
C ASP A 330 16.60 14.99 3.55
N GLN A 331 15.50 14.21 3.57
CA GLN A 331 15.20 13.18 2.56
C GLN A 331 14.75 13.77 1.24
N VAL A 332 13.93 14.83 1.25
CA VAL A 332 13.26 15.33 0.05
C VAL A 332 13.90 16.61 -0.48
N CYS A 333 14.25 17.55 0.40
CA CYS A 333 14.63 18.91 0.05
C CYS A 333 16.15 19.14 0.00
N SER A 334 16.97 18.09 0.11
CA SER A 334 18.43 18.23 0.02
C SER A 334 18.91 18.53 -1.40
N GLY A 335 20.12 19.09 -1.52
CA GLY A 335 20.75 19.35 -2.83
C GLY A 335 20.00 20.37 -3.67
N GLU A 336 19.74 20.03 -4.92
CA GLU A 336 19.09 20.91 -5.92
C GLU A 336 17.65 21.29 -5.58
N TYR A 337 16.96 20.52 -4.73
CA TYR A 337 15.56 20.77 -4.35
C TYR A 337 15.40 21.80 -3.23
N ALA A 338 16.47 22.16 -2.51
CA ALA A 338 16.43 23.06 -1.34
C ALA A 338 15.75 24.41 -1.65
N ALA A 339 16.13 25.04 -2.75
CA ALA A 339 15.56 26.33 -3.15
C ALA A 339 14.07 26.23 -3.53
N ALA A 340 13.67 25.15 -4.18
CA ALA A 340 12.27 24.90 -4.55
C ALA A 340 11.41 24.60 -3.30
N CYS A 341 11.92 23.84 -2.36
CA CYS A 341 11.27 23.61 -1.06
C CYS A 341 11.00 24.92 -0.30
N GLN A 342 12.01 25.80 -0.23
CA GLN A 342 11.85 27.10 0.43
C GLN A 342 10.74 27.95 -0.20
N LYS A 343 10.62 27.95 -1.53
CA LYS A 343 9.53 28.65 -2.24
C LYS A 343 8.14 28.14 -1.86
N LEU A 344 8.03 26.87 -1.49
CA LEU A 344 6.79 26.23 -1.01
C LEU A 344 6.59 26.36 0.52
N GLY A 345 7.45 27.14 1.22
CA GLY A 345 7.40 27.31 2.66
C GLY A 345 7.81 26.06 3.45
N ILE A 346 8.50 25.13 2.82
CA ILE A 346 9.05 23.92 3.47
C ILE A 346 10.45 24.25 3.97
N SER A 347 10.62 24.25 5.26
CA SER A 347 11.91 24.55 5.94
C SER A 347 12.33 23.38 6.81
N LYS A 348 13.61 23.36 7.15
CA LYS A 348 14.22 22.38 8.05
C LYS A 348 13.71 22.49 9.48
#